data_5d9cb8456777c0aa0588b62c76e91e0a
#
_entry.id   5d9cb8456777c0aa0588b62c76e91e0a
#
_cell.length_a   1.000
_cell.length_b   1.000
_cell.length_c   1.000
_cell.angle_alpha   90.00
_cell.angle_beta   90.00
_cell.angle_gamma   90.00
#
_symmetry.space_group_name_H-M   'P 1'
#
loop_
_entity.id
_entity.type
_entity.pdbx_description
1 polymer ?
#
loop_
_entity_poly.entity_id
_entity_poly.type
_entity_poly.pdbx_seq_one_letter_code
_entity_poly.pdbx_strand_id
1 'polypeptide(L)'
;MVRTIAFYNVENLFDTIDQEDTLDEDYTKDGRNHYTSNDYKMKISGLSEVIAKIGSKRTANGPDLIGLSEIENAQVLFDLVDQPALDSLSLGIIHKNSPDRRGIDVALLYRQAVFFPLEYDNVEVQLWDKKGNRIYTRDVLWVHGIMDAEELHILVNHWPSRRGGSSESSHRRMKAAWVNKKIISRISQSQPEAKILIMGDFNDDPVDDSIKVGLSSKSKGQLNPGDFFNPMEKMYNMGWNTMVYRDQVHLFDQILLSRPLLKTTDNSGFKFMKAGIYNPEILIAQEGKYKGYPLRSFQNGKYSKGYSDHYPVYVQISKSR
;
A
#
# COMPACT_ATOMS: atom_id res chain seq x y z
N MET A 1 -22.71 9.85 2.46
CA MET A 1 -21.48 9.99 1.63
C MET A 1 -20.61 8.77 1.84
N VAL A 2 -19.99 8.20 0.79
CA VAL A 2 -19.07 7.04 0.88
C VAL A 2 -17.75 7.44 0.26
N ARG A 3 -16.63 7.10 0.93
CA ARG A 3 -15.26 7.30 0.46
C ARG A 3 -14.54 5.96 0.34
N THR A 4 -13.75 5.81 -0.71
CA THR A 4 -12.92 4.63 -0.96
C THR A 4 -11.46 4.95 -0.70
N ILE A 5 -10.84 4.15 0.16
CA ILE A 5 -9.42 4.24 0.51
C ILE A 5 -8.78 2.92 0.09
N ALA A 6 -7.71 2.97 -0.69
CA ALA A 6 -7.08 1.80 -1.29
C ALA A 6 -5.58 1.72 -0.97
N PHE A 7 -5.02 0.55 -1.19
CA PHE A 7 -3.58 0.32 -1.26
C PHE A 7 -3.26 -0.61 -2.43
N TYR A 8 -2.15 -0.35 -3.13
CA TYR A 8 -1.68 -1.18 -4.23
C TYR A 8 -0.14 -1.22 -4.29
N ASN A 9 0.43 -2.40 -4.20
CA ASN A 9 1.82 -2.64 -4.62
C ASN A 9 1.82 -2.76 -6.15
N VAL A 10 2.52 -1.86 -6.84
CA VAL A 10 2.50 -1.76 -8.31
C VAL A 10 3.61 -2.53 -9.00
N GLU A 11 4.29 -3.40 -8.28
CA GLU A 11 5.40 -4.24 -8.75
C GLU A 11 6.46 -3.44 -9.53
N ASN A 12 7.43 -2.85 -8.82
CA ASN A 12 8.61 -2.24 -9.41
C ASN A 12 8.26 -1.23 -10.54
N LEU A 13 7.58 -0.14 -10.16
CA LEU A 13 7.31 0.96 -11.08
C LEU A 13 8.56 1.83 -11.22
N PHE A 14 9.46 1.38 -12.06
CA PHE A 14 10.67 2.09 -12.48
C PHE A 14 10.43 2.81 -13.79
N ASP A 15 11.13 3.91 -14.01
CA ASP A 15 11.32 4.46 -15.36
C ASP A 15 12.38 3.62 -16.13
N THR A 16 13.00 4.17 -17.16
CA THR A 16 13.99 3.43 -17.97
C THR A 16 15.38 4.03 -17.89
N ILE A 17 15.60 4.88 -16.88
CA ILE A 17 16.84 5.63 -16.68
C ILE A 17 17.60 5.00 -15.51
N ASP A 18 18.85 4.58 -15.74
CA ASP A 18 19.77 4.09 -14.74
C ASP A 18 20.21 5.23 -13.81
N GLN A 19 19.93 5.13 -12.51
CA GLN A 19 20.31 6.14 -11.53
C GLN A 19 21.55 5.70 -10.75
N GLU A 20 22.55 6.55 -10.71
CA GLU A 20 23.92 6.26 -10.25
C GLU A 20 23.99 5.69 -8.81
N ASP A 21 23.04 6.03 -7.92
CA ASP A 21 23.04 5.66 -6.51
C ASP A 21 22.02 4.55 -6.14
N THR A 22 21.35 3.94 -7.14
CA THR A 22 20.32 2.92 -6.94
C THR A 22 20.64 1.62 -7.66
N LEU A 23 19.99 0.52 -7.27
CA LEU A 23 20.12 -0.78 -7.92
C LEU A 23 18.92 -1.00 -8.85
N ASP A 24 18.79 -0.15 -9.86
CA ASP A 24 17.70 -0.12 -10.83
C ASP A 24 18.14 -0.49 -12.26
N GLU A 25 19.44 -0.80 -12.46
CA GLU A 25 20.01 -1.19 -13.73
C GLU A 25 19.25 -2.32 -14.44
N ASP A 26 18.59 -3.20 -13.67
CA ASP A 26 17.77 -4.29 -14.22
C ASP A 26 16.54 -3.78 -15.01
N TYR A 27 16.11 -2.52 -14.79
CA TYR A 27 14.92 -1.91 -15.40
C TYR A 27 15.25 -0.93 -16.53
N THR A 28 16.41 -1.11 -17.15
CA THR A 28 16.82 -0.36 -18.35
C THR A 28 16.70 -1.21 -19.61
N LYS A 29 16.84 -0.60 -20.78
CA LYS A 29 16.81 -1.29 -22.08
C LYS A 29 17.89 -2.39 -22.17
N ASP A 30 19.08 -2.12 -21.62
CA ASP A 30 20.23 -3.01 -21.66
C ASP A 30 20.34 -3.87 -20.40
N GLY A 31 19.51 -3.62 -19.40
CA GLY A 31 19.44 -4.36 -18.16
C GLY A 31 18.75 -5.72 -18.32
N ARG A 32 18.68 -6.47 -17.23
CA ARG A 32 18.18 -7.85 -17.19
C ARG A 32 16.74 -8.00 -17.69
N ASN A 33 15.89 -7.00 -17.47
CA ASN A 33 14.48 -7.03 -17.85
C ASN A 33 14.24 -6.47 -19.26
N HIS A 34 15.29 -5.97 -19.95
CA HIS A 34 15.20 -5.35 -21.27
C HIS A 34 14.05 -4.35 -21.38
N TYR A 35 13.88 -3.55 -20.31
CA TYR A 35 12.73 -2.70 -20.11
C TYR A 35 12.82 -1.44 -20.96
N THR A 36 11.92 -1.29 -21.92
CA THR A 36 11.93 -0.17 -22.87
C THR A 36 10.98 0.94 -22.45
N SER A 37 11.18 2.15 -22.99
CA SER A 37 10.24 3.26 -22.78
C SER A 37 8.81 2.95 -23.28
N ASN A 38 8.66 2.03 -24.25
CA ASN A 38 7.33 1.57 -24.66
C ASN A 38 6.69 0.65 -23.61
N ASP A 39 7.47 -0.25 -22.99
CA ASP A 39 7.01 -1.11 -21.91
C ASP A 39 6.61 -0.28 -20.68
N TYR A 40 7.41 0.74 -20.34
CA TYR A 40 7.11 1.71 -19.29
C TYR A 40 5.76 2.40 -19.53
N LYS A 41 5.53 2.96 -20.73
CA LYS A 41 4.27 3.59 -21.09
C LYS A 41 3.08 2.64 -21.00
N MET A 42 3.24 1.39 -21.46
CA MET A 42 2.19 0.38 -21.32
C MET A 42 1.90 0.03 -19.85
N LYS A 43 2.93 -0.08 -19.02
CA LYS A 43 2.76 -0.35 -17.58
C LYS A 43 2.03 0.78 -16.88
N ILE A 44 2.45 2.02 -17.09
CA ILE A 44 1.80 3.22 -16.53
C ILE A 44 0.32 3.28 -16.94
N SER A 45 0.03 3.12 -18.24
CA SER A 45 -1.34 3.12 -18.74
C SER A 45 -2.19 2.00 -18.12
N GLY A 46 -1.65 0.78 -18.06
CA GLY A 46 -2.34 -0.35 -17.44
C GLY A 46 -2.63 -0.13 -15.97
N LEU A 47 -1.65 0.36 -15.19
CA LEU A 47 -1.83 0.67 -13.76
C LEU A 47 -2.90 1.76 -13.55
N SER A 48 -2.92 2.79 -14.39
CA SER A 48 -3.91 3.87 -14.29
C SER A 48 -5.34 3.35 -14.49
N GLU A 49 -5.55 2.43 -15.46
CA GLU A 49 -6.84 1.78 -15.68
C GLU A 49 -7.30 0.92 -14.51
N VAL A 50 -6.35 0.23 -13.85
CA VAL A 50 -6.64 -0.56 -12.64
C VAL A 50 -7.07 0.37 -11.51
N ILE A 51 -6.27 1.41 -11.24
CA ILE A 51 -6.51 2.38 -10.15
C ILE A 51 -7.89 3.04 -10.33
N ALA A 52 -8.23 3.50 -11.53
CA ALA A 52 -9.51 4.13 -11.83
C ALA A 52 -10.74 3.27 -11.48
N LYS A 53 -10.55 1.95 -11.37
CA LYS A 53 -11.67 1.00 -11.16
C LYS A 53 -11.74 0.43 -9.74
N ILE A 54 -10.74 0.70 -8.86
CA ILE A 54 -10.75 0.17 -7.49
C ILE A 54 -11.96 0.72 -6.73
N GLY A 55 -12.77 -0.17 -6.16
CA GLY A 55 -13.95 0.20 -5.36
C GLY A 55 -15.16 0.71 -6.15
N SER A 56 -15.09 0.78 -7.48
CA SER A 56 -16.05 1.44 -8.39
C SER A 56 -17.50 0.93 -8.35
N LYS A 57 -17.78 -0.23 -7.77
CA LYS A 57 -19.16 -0.73 -7.63
C LYS A 57 -20.09 0.16 -6.78
N ARG A 58 -19.55 1.11 -6.01
CA ARG A 58 -20.32 2.02 -5.14
C ARG A 58 -19.82 3.46 -5.13
N THR A 59 -18.59 3.72 -5.55
CA THR A 59 -18.02 5.04 -5.77
C THR A 59 -17.74 5.15 -7.25
N ALA A 60 -18.38 6.05 -7.94
CA ALA A 60 -18.45 6.07 -9.40
C ALA A 60 -17.10 6.14 -10.12
N ASN A 61 -16.00 6.55 -9.44
CA ASN A 61 -14.76 6.91 -10.12
C ASN A 61 -13.49 6.59 -9.31
N GLY A 62 -13.29 5.34 -8.90
CA GLY A 62 -12.04 4.94 -8.24
C GLY A 62 -11.87 5.43 -6.80
N PRO A 63 -10.66 5.30 -6.21
CA PRO A 63 -10.40 5.64 -4.81
C PRO A 63 -10.28 7.15 -4.60
N ASP A 64 -10.64 7.60 -3.38
CA ASP A 64 -10.43 8.97 -2.92
C ASP A 64 -9.00 9.16 -2.35
N LEU A 65 -8.45 8.09 -1.74
CA LEU A 65 -7.07 7.97 -1.31
C LEU A 65 -6.52 6.62 -1.78
N ILE A 66 -5.27 6.60 -2.24
CA ILE A 66 -4.58 5.34 -2.54
C ILE A 66 -3.11 5.41 -2.13
N GLY A 67 -2.71 4.52 -1.20
CA GLY A 67 -1.32 4.24 -0.92
C GLY A 67 -0.73 3.36 -2.02
N LEU A 68 0.48 3.67 -2.45
CA LEU A 68 1.23 2.88 -3.41
C LEU A 68 2.56 2.42 -2.80
N SER A 69 3.09 1.31 -3.27
CA SER A 69 4.45 0.86 -2.98
C SER A 69 5.15 0.36 -4.24
N GLU A 70 6.47 0.27 -4.14
CA GLU A 70 7.38 -0.04 -5.25
C GLU A 70 7.38 1.06 -6.32
N ILE A 71 7.40 2.30 -5.86
CA ILE A 71 7.53 3.51 -6.66
C ILE A 71 8.99 3.95 -6.65
N GLU A 72 9.57 4.16 -7.81
CA GLU A 72 10.96 4.59 -7.91
C GLU A 72 11.16 6.04 -7.48
N ASN A 73 10.40 6.96 -8.06
CA ASN A 73 10.63 8.40 -7.87
C ASN A 73 9.34 9.22 -8.08
N ALA A 74 9.44 10.54 -7.92
CA ALA A 74 8.32 11.44 -8.15
C ALA A 74 7.89 11.50 -9.63
N GLN A 75 8.82 11.31 -10.59
CA GLN A 75 8.50 11.42 -12.02
C GLN A 75 7.54 10.30 -12.46
N VAL A 76 7.76 9.05 -12.01
CA VAL A 76 6.84 7.95 -12.36
C VAL A 76 5.45 8.16 -11.78
N LEU A 77 5.33 8.88 -10.65
CA LEU A 77 4.04 9.27 -10.08
C LEU A 77 3.35 10.37 -10.90
N PHE A 78 4.11 11.38 -11.37
CA PHE A 78 3.55 12.39 -12.28
C PHE A 78 3.07 11.75 -13.57
N ASP A 79 3.87 10.87 -14.19
CA ASP A 79 3.49 10.16 -15.40
C ASP A 79 2.25 9.28 -15.20
N LEU A 80 2.08 8.70 -14.00
CA LEU A 80 0.93 7.88 -13.65
C LEU A 80 -0.35 8.72 -13.48
N VAL A 81 -0.30 9.81 -12.73
CA VAL A 81 -1.50 10.64 -12.48
C VAL A 81 -1.95 11.43 -13.70
N ASP A 82 -1.04 11.67 -14.65
CA ASP A 82 -1.32 12.34 -15.93
C ASP A 82 -1.94 11.42 -16.98
N GLN A 83 -2.25 10.17 -16.63
CA GLN A 83 -2.91 9.25 -17.55
C GLN A 83 -4.41 9.56 -17.69
N PRO A 84 -4.97 9.51 -18.93
CA PRO A 84 -6.38 9.85 -19.22
C PRO A 84 -7.38 9.09 -18.35
N ALA A 85 -7.06 7.85 -17.94
CA ALA A 85 -7.92 7.05 -17.06
C ALA A 85 -8.11 7.68 -15.66
N LEU A 86 -7.18 8.55 -15.22
CA LEU A 86 -7.18 9.20 -13.90
C LEU A 86 -7.59 10.67 -13.92
N ASP A 87 -7.74 11.29 -15.10
CA ASP A 87 -8.09 12.72 -15.25
C ASP A 87 -9.26 13.15 -14.37
N SER A 88 -10.33 12.34 -14.35
CA SER A 88 -11.55 12.64 -13.59
C SER A 88 -11.35 12.58 -12.06
N LEU A 89 -10.23 12.04 -11.60
CA LEU A 89 -9.89 11.95 -10.18
C LEU A 89 -9.17 13.20 -9.68
N SER A 90 -8.46 13.92 -10.56
CA SER A 90 -7.63 15.08 -10.21
C SER A 90 -6.75 14.78 -9.01
N LEU A 91 -5.84 13.81 -9.17
CA LEU A 91 -5.03 13.29 -8.08
C LEU A 91 -3.87 14.22 -7.73
N GLY A 92 -3.69 14.49 -6.44
CA GLY A 92 -2.46 15.05 -5.88
C GLY A 92 -1.54 13.93 -5.44
N ILE A 93 -0.25 14.25 -5.29
CA ILE A 93 0.83 13.31 -4.95
C ILE A 93 1.46 13.72 -3.62
N ILE A 94 1.66 12.76 -2.73
CA ILE A 94 2.53 12.89 -1.56
C ILE A 94 3.57 11.78 -1.64
N HIS A 95 4.84 12.17 -1.78
CA HIS A 95 5.98 11.27 -1.90
C HIS A 95 7.22 11.91 -1.28
N LYS A 96 8.06 11.09 -0.69
CA LYS A 96 9.42 11.42 -0.25
C LYS A 96 10.31 10.20 -0.47
N ASN A 97 11.51 10.43 -0.96
CA ASN A 97 12.48 9.34 -1.12
C ASN A 97 12.85 8.72 0.22
N SER A 98 13.00 7.41 0.23
CA SER A 98 13.52 6.62 1.34
C SER A 98 14.91 6.04 1.00
N PRO A 99 15.68 5.59 1.99
CA PRO A 99 17.05 5.13 1.75
C PRO A 99 17.15 3.69 1.19
N ASP A 100 16.09 3.10 0.67
CA ASP A 100 16.15 1.74 0.08
C ASP A 100 17.10 1.72 -1.13
N ARG A 101 18.06 0.81 -1.13
CA ARG A 101 19.09 0.73 -2.17
C ARG A 101 18.56 0.38 -3.56
N ARG A 102 17.38 -0.20 -3.65
CA ARG A 102 16.71 -0.49 -4.93
C ARG A 102 16.04 0.74 -5.52
N GLY A 103 16.05 1.88 -4.80
CA GLY A 103 15.35 3.08 -5.23
C GLY A 103 13.83 2.91 -5.26
N ILE A 104 13.24 2.12 -4.36
CA ILE A 104 11.78 1.97 -4.29
C ILE A 104 11.21 2.57 -3.02
N ASP A 105 10.10 3.25 -3.16
CA ASP A 105 9.45 4.03 -2.13
C ASP A 105 7.98 3.65 -1.94
N VAL A 106 7.33 4.38 -1.02
CA VAL A 106 5.89 4.42 -0.86
C VAL A 106 5.38 5.83 -1.19
N ALA A 107 4.13 5.92 -1.63
CA ALA A 107 3.48 7.19 -1.93
C ALA A 107 2.01 7.17 -1.53
N LEU A 108 1.40 8.35 -1.39
CA LEU A 108 -0.05 8.51 -1.27
C LEU A 108 -0.54 9.41 -2.39
N LEU A 109 -1.45 8.90 -3.22
CA LEU A 109 -2.24 9.70 -4.14
C LEU A 109 -3.57 10.04 -3.49
N TYR A 110 -4.04 11.24 -3.70
CA TYR A 110 -5.28 11.72 -3.09
C TYR A 110 -6.10 12.58 -4.04
N ARG A 111 -7.40 12.44 -3.99
CA ARG A 111 -8.31 13.30 -4.75
C ARG A 111 -8.33 14.71 -4.14
N GLN A 112 -7.82 15.70 -4.87
CA GLN A 112 -7.66 17.08 -4.38
C GLN A 112 -8.97 17.74 -3.94
N ALA A 113 -10.09 17.39 -4.58
CA ALA A 113 -11.42 17.91 -4.19
C ALA A 113 -11.96 17.29 -2.88
N VAL A 114 -11.31 16.27 -2.32
CA VAL A 114 -11.83 15.46 -1.19
C VAL A 114 -10.92 15.50 0.02
N PHE A 115 -9.61 15.46 -0.21
CA PHE A 115 -8.61 15.41 0.85
C PHE A 115 -7.66 16.60 0.75
N PHE A 116 -7.40 17.23 1.88
CA PHE A 116 -6.48 18.35 2.01
C PHE A 116 -5.36 17.96 2.98
N PRO A 117 -4.13 17.68 2.49
CA PRO A 117 -2.99 17.36 3.35
C PRO A 117 -2.55 18.59 4.14
N LEU A 118 -2.33 18.40 5.44
CA LEU A 118 -1.84 19.43 6.37
C LEU A 118 -0.35 19.27 6.64
N GLU A 119 0.07 18.04 6.92
CA GLU A 119 1.45 17.69 7.25
C GLU A 119 1.76 16.27 6.79
N TYR A 120 3.00 16.03 6.35
CA TYR A 120 3.47 14.68 6.01
C TYR A 120 4.99 14.58 6.18
N ASP A 121 5.45 13.37 6.54
CA ASP A 121 6.87 13.06 6.64
C ASP A 121 7.14 11.57 6.49
N ASN A 122 8.40 11.24 6.14
CA ASN A 122 8.92 9.89 6.22
C ASN A 122 9.48 9.62 7.63
N VAL A 123 9.14 8.48 8.19
CA VAL A 123 9.69 8.01 9.46
C VAL A 123 10.57 6.80 9.23
N GLU A 124 11.86 6.96 9.48
CA GLU A 124 12.90 5.98 9.16
C GLU A 124 12.72 4.65 9.90
N VAL A 125 12.79 3.54 9.14
CA VAL A 125 12.86 2.18 9.68
C VAL A 125 14.31 1.75 9.80
N GLN A 126 14.87 1.89 11.00
CA GLN A 126 16.27 1.60 11.28
C GLN A 126 16.51 0.11 11.54
N LEU A 127 17.26 -0.53 10.64
CA LEU A 127 17.61 -1.95 10.69
C LEU A 127 19.12 -2.15 10.64
N TRP A 128 19.57 -3.25 11.26
CA TRP A 128 20.98 -3.68 11.22
C TRP A 128 21.05 -5.18 10.94
N ASP A 129 22.12 -5.59 10.28
CA ASP A 129 22.45 -7.01 10.11
C ASP A 129 23.10 -7.61 11.38
N LYS A 130 23.35 -8.92 11.36
CA LYS A 130 24.02 -9.63 12.48
C LYS A 130 25.46 -9.16 12.76
N LYS A 131 26.07 -8.40 11.84
CA LYS A 131 27.41 -7.84 11.96
C LYS A 131 27.41 -6.38 12.42
N GLY A 132 26.22 -5.79 12.61
CA GLY A 132 26.07 -4.40 13.00
C GLY A 132 26.10 -3.40 11.83
N ASN A 133 26.07 -3.86 10.58
CA ASN A 133 25.96 -2.97 9.42
C ASN A 133 24.52 -2.49 9.23
N ARG A 134 24.38 -1.24 8.80
CA ARG A 134 23.08 -0.66 8.50
C ARG A 134 22.42 -1.37 7.30
N ILE A 135 21.17 -1.75 7.45
CA ILE A 135 20.31 -2.21 6.36
C ILE A 135 19.35 -1.06 6.02
N TYR A 136 19.44 -0.58 4.80
CA TYR A 136 18.56 0.45 4.28
C TYR A 136 17.27 -0.19 3.73
N THR A 137 16.13 0.44 4.01
CA THR A 137 14.80 -0.04 3.62
C THR A 137 13.87 1.15 3.50
N ARG A 138 12.63 0.92 3.01
CA ARG A 138 11.60 1.96 2.88
C ARG A 138 11.22 2.50 4.24
N ASP A 139 11.00 3.79 4.27
CA ASP A 139 10.44 4.49 5.41
C ASP A 139 8.93 4.30 5.50
N VAL A 140 8.34 4.64 6.63
CA VAL A 140 6.89 4.76 6.79
C VAL A 140 6.50 6.18 6.41
N LEU A 141 5.69 6.36 5.36
CA LEU A 141 5.11 7.65 5.02
C LEU A 141 3.92 7.92 5.93
N TRP A 142 4.03 8.90 6.79
CA TRP A 142 2.95 9.43 7.61
C TRP A 142 2.36 10.67 6.95
N VAL A 143 1.04 10.72 6.82
CA VAL A 143 0.29 11.85 6.29
C VAL A 143 -0.84 12.21 7.26
N HIS A 144 -0.94 13.47 7.61
CA HIS A 144 -2.05 14.09 8.34
C HIS A 144 -2.80 15.03 7.41
N GLY A 145 -4.12 14.95 7.38
CA GLY A 145 -4.93 15.82 6.54
C GLY A 145 -6.41 15.76 6.87
N ILE A 146 -7.20 16.54 6.13
CA ILE A 146 -8.64 16.70 6.30
C ILE A 146 -9.38 16.08 5.12
N MET A 147 -10.30 15.16 5.39
CA MET A 147 -11.25 14.60 4.44
C MET A 147 -12.68 14.97 4.87
N ASP A 148 -13.42 15.70 4.04
CA ASP A 148 -14.81 16.09 4.34
C ASP A 148 -14.99 16.67 5.77
N ALA A 149 -14.13 17.60 6.15
CA ALA A 149 -14.08 18.26 7.46
C ALA A 149 -13.74 17.33 8.64
N GLU A 150 -13.10 16.19 8.41
CA GLU A 150 -12.60 15.32 9.47
C GLU A 150 -11.09 15.06 9.31
N GLU A 151 -10.37 15.15 10.42
CA GLU A 151 -8.94 14.84 10.45
C GLU A 151 -8.71 13.34 10.33
N LEU A 152 -7.75 12.96 9.48
CA LEU A 152 -7.29 11.60 9.28
C LEU A 152 -5.77 11.56 9.32
N HIS A 153 -5.23 10.50 9.92
CA HIS A 153 -3.84 10.12 9.78
C HIS A 153 -3.73 8.85 8.94
N ILE A 154 -2.85 8.87 7.96
CA ILE A 154 -2.60 7.75 7.07
C ILE A 154 -1.13 7.35 7.20
N LEU A 155 -0.85 6.08 7.43
CA LEU A 155 0.49 5.51 7.44
C LEU A 155 0.60 4.56 6.26
N VAL A 156 1.44 4.89 5.27
CA VAL A 156 1.71 4.02 4.11
C VAL A 156 3.01 3.27 4.34
N ASN A 157 2.97 1.97 4.15
CA ASN A 157 4.04 1.06 4.49
C ASN A 157 4.43 0.14 3.32
N HIS A 158 5.73 -0.20 3.24
CA HIS A 158 6.20 -1.37 2.52
C HIS A 158 7.31 -2.02 3.37
N TRP A 159 6.96 -3.07 4.10
CA TRP A 159 7.88 -3.69 5.06
C TRP A 159 8.93 -4.58 4.40
N PRO A 160 10.01 -4.92 5.14
CA PRO A 160 11.04 -5.82 4.64
C PRO A 160 10.48 -7.17 4.21
N SER A 161 10.84 -7.60 2.99
CA SER A 161 10.36 -8.86 2.42
C SER A 161 10.85 -10.08 3.21
N ARG A 162 10.22 -11.24 2.96
CA ARG A 162 10.61 -12.54 3.53
C ARG A 162 11.89 -13.12 2.91
N ARG A 163 12.69 -12.30 2.22
CA ARG A 163 13.95 -12.73 1.58
C ARG A 163 14.91 -13.30 2.64
N GLY A 164 15.43 -14.50 2.36
CA GLY A 164 16.24 -15.25 3.32
C GLY A 164 15.44 -16.14 4.28
N GLY A 165 14.11 -16.16 4.17
CA GLY A 165 13.18 -16.94 4.99
C GLY A 165 12.29 -16.07 5.88
N SER A 166 11.05 -16.51 6.08
CA SER A 166 10.06 -15.78 6.88
C SER A 166 10.54 -15.58 8.32
N SER A 167 11.02 -16.63 8.97
CA SER A 167 11.53 -16.61 10.34
C SER A 167 12.75 -15.71 10.50
N GLU A 168 13.74 -15.81 9.59
CA GLU A 168 14.97 -15.02 9.62
C GLU A 168 14.72 -13.52 9.45
N SER A 169 13.68 -13.13 8.73
CA SER A 169 13.32 -11.73 8.45
C SER A 169 12.23 -11.17 9.37
N SER A 170 11.54 -12.00 10.17
CA SER A 170 10.39 -11.59 11.01
C SER A 170 10.72 -10.43 11.96
N HIS A 171 11.90 -10.43 12.58
CA HIS A 171 12.36 -9.37 13.46
C HIS A 171 12.43 -8.00 12.78
N ARG A 172 12.70 -7.95 11.46
CA ARG A 172 12.74 -6.70 10.68
C ARG A 172 11.35 -6.13 10.48
N ARG A 173 10.36 -6.99 10.21
CA ARG A 173 8.95 -6.59 10.08
C ARG A 173 8.37 -6.17 11.43
N MET A 174 8.71 -6.88 12.51
CA MET A 174 8.36 -6.45 13.87
C MET A 174 8.94 -5.06 14.18
N LYS A 175 10.17 -4.75 13.73
CA LYS A 175 10.78 -3.43 13.90
C LYS A 175 10.00 -2.36 13.14
N ALA A 176 9.56 -2.63 11.90
CA ALA A 176 8.72 -1.73 11.13
C ALA A 176 7.35 -1.52 11.80
N ALA A 177 6.75 -2.56 12.38
CA ALA A 177 5.53 -2.44 13.19
C ALA A 177 5.74 -1.51 14.39
N TRP A 178 6.86 -1.59 15.09
CA TRP A 178 7.19 -0.70 16.21
C TRP A 178 7.39 0.76 15.79
N VAL A 179 7.90 1.02 14.58
CA VAL A 179 7.95 2.38 14.03
C VAL A 179 6.54 2.93 13.87
N ASN A 180 5.62 2.15 13.29
CA ASN A 180 4.21 2.54 13.21
C ASN A 180 3.62 2.82 14.62
N LYS A 181 3.87 1.95 15.61
CA LYS A 181 3.41 2.16 17.00
C LYS A 181 3.96 3.45 17.62
N LYS A 182 5.22 3.81 17.32
CA LYS A 182 5.82 5.06 17.78
C LYS A 182 5.11 6.29 17.19
N ILE A 183 4.80 6.26 15.88
CA ILE A 183 4.02 7.32 15.21
C ILE A 183 2.64 7.44 15.85
N ILE A 184 1.93 6.30 16.00
CA ILE A 184 0.60 6.23 16.60
C ILE A 184 0.60 6.77 18.04
N SER A 185 1.60 6.39 18.85
CA SER A 185 1.73 6.89 20.22
C SER A 185 1.89 8.41 20.27
N ARG A 186 2.71 8.97 19.36
CA ARG A 186 2.86 10.44 19.23
C ARG A 186 1.55 11.12 18.85
N ILE A 187 0.80 10.57 17.88
CA ILE A 187 -0.51 11.09 17.49
C ILE A 187 -1.48 11.04 18.68
N SER A 188 -1.55 9.90 19.38
CA SER A 188 -2.51 9.68 20.47
C SER A 188 -2.27 10.54 21.70
N GLN A 189 -1.05 11.07 21.89
CA GLN A 189 -0.75 12.03 22.97
C GLN A 189 -1.49 13.37 22.80
N SER A 190 -1.62 13.85 21.57
CA SER A 190 -2.35 15.09 21.26
C SER A 190 -3.80 14.83 20.85
N GLN A 191 -4.08 13.69 20.24
CA GLN A 191 -5.38 13.31 19.69
C GLN A 191 -5.76 11.86 20.10
N PRO A 192 -6.26 11.62 21.34
CA PRO A 192 -6.57 10.25 21.82
C PRO A 192 -7.58 9.49 20.99
N GLU A 193 -8.51 10.17 20.32
CA GLU A 193 -9.54 9.60 19.44
C GLU A 193 -9.21 9.86 17.95
N ALA A 194 -7.92 9.94 17.59
CA ALA A 194 -7.49 10.12 16.21
C ALA A 194 -8.00 9.01 15.30
N LYS A 195 -8.48 9.38 14.13
CA LYS A 195 -8.83 8.46 13.04
C LYS A 195 -7.58 8.13 12.26
N ILE A 196 -7.08 6.90 12.43
CA ILE A 196 -5.83 6.44 11.84
C ILE A 196 -6.09 5.25 10.92
N LEU A 197 -5.51 5.31 9.73
CA LEU A 197 -5.44 4.21 8.77
C LEU A 197 -3.98 3.79 8.62
N ILE A 198 -3.70 2.49 8.76
CA ILE A 198 -2.38 1.92 8.48
C ILE A 198 -2.55 1.01 7.28
N MET A 199 -1.89 1.32 6.18
CA MET A 199 -1.98 0.54 4.95
C MET A 199 -0.61 0.16 4.43
N GLY A 200 -0.53 -0.93 3.67
CA GLY A 200 0.73 -1.31 3.07
C GLY A 200 0.79 -2.75 2.60
N ASP A 201 1.89 -3.06 1.90
CA ASP A 201 2.44 -4.38 1.77
C ASP A 201 3.31 -4.67 3.02
N PHE A 202 2.75 -5.42 3.94
CA PHE A 202 3.42 -5.74 5.20
C PHE A 202 4.38 -6.94 5.08
N ASN A 203 4.40 -7.63 3.94
CA ASN A 203 5.17 -8.86 3.75
C ASN A 203 4.93 -9.91 4.85
N ASP A 204 3.84 -9.75 5.62
CA ASP A 204 3.32 -10.67 6.63
C ASP A 204 1.80 -10.78 6.50
N ASP A 205 1.26 -11.94 6.80
CA ASP A 205 -0.16 -12.22 6.75
C ASP A 205 -0.89 -11.60 7.96
N PRO A 206 -2.22 -11.37 7.91
CA PRO A 206 -2.98 -10.74 9.01
C PRO A 206 -2.87 -11.43 10.38
N VAL A 207 -2.43 -12.68 10.40
CA VAL A 207 -2.28 -13.51 11.60
C VAL A 207 -0.86 -13.53 12.16
N ASP A 208 0.13 -12.98 11.43
CA ASP A 208 1.52 -12.96 11.88
C ASP A 208 1.73 -11.99 13.06
N ASP A 209 2.75 -12.25 13.86
CA ASP A 209 3.03 -11.51 15.10
C ASP A 209 3.27 -10.02 14.88
N SER A 210 3.89 -9.64 13.76
CA SER A 210 4.12 -8.22 13.44
C SER A 210 2.80 -7.45 13.28
N ILE A 211 1.75 -8.10 12.81
CA ILE A 211 0.40 -7.55 12.68
C ILE A 211 -0.37 -7.69 13.99
N LYS A 212 -0.43 -8.90 14.56
CA LYS A 212 -1.25 -9.20 15.75
C LYS A 212 -0.71 -8.52 17.01
N VAL A 213 0.61 -8.60 17.23
CA VAL A 213 1.29 -8.04 18.40
C VAL A 213 1.88 -6.66 18.08
N GLY A 214 2.64 -6.58 16.99
CA GLY A 214 3.33 -5.37 16.57
C GLY A 214 2.40 -4.17 16.33
N LEU A 215 1.32 -4.35 15.56
CA LEU A 215 0.31 -3.33 15.32
C LEU A 215 -0.90 -3.40 16.27
N SER A 216 -0.93 -4.35 17.20
CA SER A 216 -2.08 -4.58 18.09
C SER A 216 -3.39 -4.82 17.32
N SER A 217 -3.34 -5.66 16.28
CA SER A 217 -4.51 -6.00 15.48
C SER A 217 -5.46 -6.91 16.26
N LYS A 218 -6.74 -6.52 16.35
CA LYS A 218 -7.80 -7.24 17.08
C LYS A 218 -9.07 -7.38 16.23
N SER A 219 -9.93 -8.28 16.64
CA SER A 219 -11.27 -8.43 16.08
C SER A 219 -12.15 -7.21 16.43
N LYS A 220 -13.09 -6.86 15.54
CA LYS A 220 -13.92 -5.65 15.65
C LYS A 220 -14.61 -5.44 17.02
N GLY A 221 -15.01 -6.53 17.69
CA GLY A 221 -15.69 -6.46 19.00
C GLY A 221 -14.78 -6.36 20.23
N GLN A 222 -13.44 -6.42 20.06
CA GLN A 222 -12.46 -6.56 21.13
C GLN A 222 -11.44 -5.42 21.19
N LEU A 223 -11.74 -4.28 20.58
CA LEU A 223 -10.81 -3.15 20.47
C LEU A 223 -10.79 -2.29 21.74
N ASN A 224 -9.62 -2.19 22.33
CA ASN A 224 -9.29 -1.17 23.34
C ASN A 224 -8.72 0.09 22.68
N PRO A 225 -8.55 1.21 23.41
CA PRO A 225 -7.77 2.34 22.93
C PRO A 225 -6.37 1.89 22.49
N GLY A 226 -5.96 2.30 21.29
CA GLY A 226 -4.66 1.91 20.71
C GLY A 226 -4.63 0.58 19.95
N ASP A 227 -5.72 -0.19 19.94
CA ASP A 227 -5.89 -1.35 19.08
C ASP A 227 -6.40 -0.96 17.69
N PHE A 228 -6.09 -1.81 16.70
CA PHE A 228 -6.53 -1.63 15.32
C PHE A 228 -7.37 -2.81 14.83
N PHE A 229 -8.40 -2.51 14.08
CA PHE A 229 -9.20 -3.50 13.38
C PHE A 229 -8.60 -3.80 11.99
N ASN A 230 -8.35 -5.07 11.71
CA ASN A 230 -7.92 -5.53 10.40
C ASN A 230 -9.04 -6.31 9.70
N PRO A 231 -9.78 -5.71 8.77
CA PRO A 231 -10.83 -6.44 8.05
C PRO A 231 -10.29 -7.55 7.14
N MET A 232 -9.01 -7.49 6.74
CA MET A 232 -8.36 -8.48 5.88
C MET A 232 -8.13 -9.82 6.59
N GLU A 233 -8.06 -9.85 7.94
CA GLU A 233 -7.94 -11.09 8.70
C GLU A 233 -9.10 -12.07 8.42
N LYS A 234 -10.33 -11.56 8.30
CA LYS A 234 -11.47 -12.39 7.93
C LYS A 234 -11.32 -12.95 6.51
N MET A 235 -10.82 -12.15 5.57
CA MET A 235 -10.61 -12.58 4.18
C MET A 235 -9.52 -13.64 4.10
N TYR A 236 -8.41 -13.45 4.83
CA TYR A 236 -7.34 -14.44 4.94
C TYR A 236 -7.85 -15.79 5.46
N ASN A 237 -8.64 -15.78 6.54
CA ASN A 237 -9.24 -16.99 7.11
C ASN A 237 -10.25 -17.68 6.15
N MET A 238 -10.75 -16.96 5.14
CA MET A 238 -11.59 -17.50 4.06
C MET A 238 -10.77 -17.99 2.84
N GLY A 239 -9.43 -17.96 2.93
CA GLY A 239 -8.53 -18.37 1.85
C GLY A 239 -8.33 -17.32 0.76
N TRP A 240 -8.74 -16.06 0.98
CA TRP A 240 -8.48 -14.98 0.03
C TRP A 240 -7.04 -14.48 0.16
N ASN A 241 -6.48 -13.99 -0.95
CA ASN A 241 -5.09 -13.58 -1.01
C ASN A 241 -4.92 -12.31 -1.86
N THR A 242 -3.79 -11.64 -1.70
CA THR A 242 -3.37 -10.51 -2.55
C THR A 242 -2.18 -10.86 -3.41
N MET A 243 -1.40 -11.89 -3.02
CA MET A 243 -0.29 -12.38 -3.84
C MET A 243 -0.13 -13.89 -3.72
N VAL A 244 0.59 -14.50 -4.67
CA VAL A 244 0.95 -15.92 -4.66
C VAL A 244 2.45 -16.06 -4.92
N TYR A 245 3.15 -16.76 -4.03
CA TYR A 245 4.56 -17.04 -4.16
C TYR A 245 4.85 -18.53 -3.95
N ARG A 246 5.45 -19.19 -4.96
CA ARG A 246 5.76 -20.63 -4.92
C ARG A 246 4.57 -21.50 -4.50
N ASP A 247 3.42 -21.25 -5.12
CA ASP A 247 2.13 -21.90 -4.87
C ASP A 247 1.55 -21.68 -3.45
N GLN A 248 2.17 -20.81 -2.65
CA GLN A 248 1.62 -20.35 -1.38
C GLN A 248 0.89 -19.03 -1.55
N VAL A 249 -0.34 -18.98 -1.08
CA VAL A 249 -1.18 -17.79 -1.09
C VAL A 249 -0.92 -16.94 0.14
N HIS A 250 -0.80 -15.63 -0.05
CA HIS A 250 -0.54 -14.65 1.01
C HIS A 250 -1.47 -13.45 0.89
N LEU A 251 -1.79 -12.83 2.02
CA LEU A 251 -2.54 -11.59 2.09
C LEU A 251 -1.65 -10.52 2.77
N PHE A 252 -0.64 -10.04 2.04
CA PHE A 252 0.34 -9.09 2.55
C PHE A 252 -0.14 -7.65 2.48
N ASP A 253 -1.03 -7.35 1.53
CA ASP A 253 -1.60 -6.02 1.33
C ASP A 253 -2.80 -5.84 2.24
N GLN A 254 -2.72 -4.90 3.19
CA GLN A 254 -3.73 -4.76 4.24
C GLN A 254 -4.01 -3.29 4.54
N ILE A 255 -5.21 -3.01 5.06
CA ILE A 255 -5.60 -1.70 5.60
C ILE A 255 -6.22 -1.91 6.98
N LEU A 256 -5.56 -1.41 8.02
CA LEU A 256 -6.01 -1.47 9.40
C LEU A 256 -6.63 -0.11 9.80
N LEU A 257 -7.66 -0.16 10.64
CA LEU A 257 -8.42 1.01 11.06
C LEU A 257 -8.37 1.17 12.58
N SER A 258 -8.14 2.39 13.06
CA SER A 258 -8.26 2.71 14.49
C SER A 258 -9.71 2.62 14.97
N ARG A 259 -9.88 2.39 16.27
CA ARG A 259 -11.20 2.26 16.91
C ARG A 259 -12.20 3.37 16.57
N PRO A 260 -11.84 4.67 16.50
CA PRO A 260 -12.77 5.75 16.15
C PRO A 260 -13.43 5.59 14.78
N LEU A 261 -12.78 4.92 13.82
CA LEU A 261 -13.38 4.60 12.52
C LEU A 261 -14.41 3.47 12.56
N LEU A 262 -14.61 2.82 13.73
CA LEU A 262 -15.57 1.72 13.89
C LEU A 262 -16.77 2.11 14.76
N LYS A 263 -16.56 3.03 15.71
CA LYS A 263 -17.56 3.52 16.64
C LYS A 263 -17.52 5.04 16.62
N THR A 264 -18.60 5.66 16.28
CA THR A 264 -18.79 7.09 16.54
C THR A 264 -19.85 7.23 17.61
N THR A 265 -19.57 8.03 18.61
CA THR A 265 -20.49 8.28 19.73
C THR A 265 -21.75 9.03 19.31
N ASP A 266 -21.66 9.78 18.20
CA ASP A 266 -22.68 10.74 17.76
C ASP A 266 -23.22 10.51 16.34
N ASN A 267 -22.90 9.41 15.69
CA ASN A 267 -23.28 9.11 14.30
C ASN A 267 -22.80 10.12 13.22
N SER A 268 -22.06 11.15 13.56
CA SER A 268 -21.69 12.24 12.64
C SER A 268 -20.40 12.01 11.85
N GLY A 269 -19.51 11.14 12.32
CA GLY A 269 -18.19 10.92 11.74
C GLY A 269 -18.11 9.76 10.75
N PHE A 270 -16.95 9.64 10.09
CA PHE A 270 -16.65 8.50 9.23
C PHE A 270 -16.67 7.18 9.98
N LYS A 271 -17.31 6.17 9.39
CA LYS A 271 -17.40 4.80 9.89
C LYS A 271 -16.98 3.80 8.84
N PHE A 272 -16.26 2.77 9.26
CA PHE A 272 -15.98 1.61 8.42
C PHE A 272 -17.28 0.96 7.93
N MET A 273 -17.35 0.73 6.65
CA MET A 273 -18.49 0.15 5.97
C MET A 273 -18.17 -1.27 5.46
N LYS A 274 -17.13 -1.41 4.67
CA LYS A 274 -16.65 -2.69 4.14
C LYS A 274 -15.19 -2.62 3.70
N ALA A 275 -14.61 -3.80 3.48
CA ALA A 275 -13.32 -3.98 2.83
C ALA A 275 -13.44 -4.94 1.66
N GLY A 276 -12.44 -4.97 0.77
CA GLY A 276 -12.37 -5.89 -0.34
C GLY A 276 -10.99 -5.96 -0.96
N ILE A 277 -10.78 -7.02 -1.74
CA ILE A 277 -9.66 -7.18 -2.65
C ILE A 277 -10.20 -6.92 -4.06
N TYR A 278 -9.51 -6.11 -4.83
CA TYR A 278 -9.88 -5.82 -6.21
C TYR A 278 -9.10 -6.74 -7.15
N ASN A 279 -9.71 -7.86 -7.52
CA ASN A 279 -9.10 -8.90 -8.35
C ASN A 279 -10.00 -9.30 -9.52
N PRO A 280 -10.36 -8.36 -10.42
CA PRO A 280 -11.11 -8.70 -11.64
C PRO A 280 -10.28 -9.64 -12.53
N GLU A 281 -10.95 -10.34 -13.43
CA GLU A 281 -10.35 -11.36 -14.31
C GLU A 281 -9.13 -10.84 -15.09
N ILE A 282 -9.10 -9.56 -15.48
CA ILE A 282 -7.98 -8.95 -16.18
C ILE A 282 -6.68 -8.90 -15.36
N LEU A 283 -6.77 -8.97 -14.04
CA LEU A 283 -5.60 -8.99 -13.14
C LEU A 283 -5.11 -10.42 -12.85
N ILE A 284 -5.74 -11.45 -13.42
CA ILE A 284 -5.44 -12.85 -13.13
C ILE A 284 -4.80 -13.47 -14.39
N ALA A 285 -3.67 -14.14 -14.20
CA ALA A 285 -3.04 -14.91 -15.26
C ALA A 285 -3.97 -16.05 -15.71
N GLN A 286 -4.36 -16.05 -16.98
CA GLN A 286 -5.36 -16.99 -17.52
C GLN A 286 -4.75 -18.29 -17.99
N GLU A 287 -3.44 -18.30 -18.28
CA GLU A 287 -2.76 -19.42 -18.92
C GLU A 287 -1.36 -19.68 -18.32
N GLY A 288 -0.76 -20.79 -18.70
CA GLY A 288 0.61 -21.15 -18.38
C GLY A 288 0.82 -21.59 -16.94
N LYS A 289 2.07 -21.61 -16.52
CA LYS A 289 2.52 -22.09 -15.19
C LYS A 289 1.91 -21.29 -14.03
N TYR A 290 1.61 -20.02 -14.25
CA TYR A 290 1.11 -19.11 -13.23
C TYR A 290 -0.39 -18.83 -13.35
N LYS A 291 -1.13 -19.72 -14.01
CA LYS A 291 -2.60 -19.61 -14.12
C LYS A 291 -3.23 -19.47 -12.72
N GLY A 292 -4.08 -18.46 -12.55
CA GLY A 292 -4.74 -18.14 -11.29
C GLY A 292 -3.95 -17.18 -10.36
N TYR A 293 -2.69 -16.90 -10.68
CA TYR A 293 -1.88 -15.88 -9.95
C TYR A 293 -2.24 -14.47 -10.40
N PRO A 294 -1.88 -13.44 -9.62
CA PRO A 294 -1.85 -12.07 -10.14
C PRO A 294 -1.03 -11.99 -11.43
N LEU A 295 -1.53 -11.25 -12.41
CA LEU A 295 -0.86 -11.06 -13.70
C LEU A 295 0.26 -10.04 -13.54
N ARG A 296 1.44 -10.54 -13.16
CA ARG A 296 2.62 -9.74 -12.84
C ARG A 296 3.20 -9.02 -14.05
N SER A 297 3.86 -7.89 -13.79
CA SER A 297 4.47 -7.05 -14.83
C SER A 297 5.67 -7.71 -15.52
N PHE A 298 6.50 -8.43 -14.76
CA PHE A 298 7.75 -9.00 -15.30
C PHE A 298 7.79 -10.51 -15.11
N GLN A 299 8.12 -11.22 -16.20
CA GLN A 299 8.31 -12.67 -16.21
C GLN A 299 9.52 -13.03 -17.08
N ASN A 300 10.40 -13.90 -16.54
CA ASN A 300 11.58 -14.40 -17.26
C ASN A 300 12.46 -13.28 -17.86
N GLY A 301 12.66 -12.19 -17.14
CA GLY A 301 13.47 -11.05 -17.57
C GLY A 301 12.84 -10.24 -18.72
N LYS A 302 11.52 -10.17 -18.80
CA LYS A 302 10.80 -9.37 -19.79
C LYS A 302 9.51 -8.80 -19.20
N TYR A 303 9.11 -7.64 -19.68
CA TYR A 303 7.78 -7.10 -19.42
C TYR A 303 6.71 -7.99 -20.05
N SER A 304 5.77 -8.47 -19.25
CA SER A 304 4.75 -9.44 -19.65
C SER A 304 3.41 -8.81 -20.03
N LYS A 305 3.34 -7.48 -20.07
CA LYS A 305 2.08 -6.71 -20.23
C LYS A 305 1.07 -6.95 -19.11
N GLY A 306 1.54 -7.44 -17.97
CA GLY A 306 0.76 -7.55 -16.75
C GLY A 306 0.76 -6.26 -15.94
N TYR A 307 0.12 -6.29 -14.79
CA TYR A 307 -0.10 -5.11 -13.96
C TYR A 307 0.77 -5.12 -12.70
N SER A 308 0.65 -6.18 -11.89
CA SER A 308 1.41 -6.38 -10.66
C SER A 308 1.29 -7.84 -10.20
N ASP A 309 2.25 -8.31 -9.42
CA ASP A 309 2.17 -9.59 -8.69
C ASP A 309 1.36 -9.48 -7.39
N HIS A 310 0.72 -8.32 -7.16
CA HIS A 310 -0.23 -8.10 -6.08
C HIS A 310 -1.62 -7.67 -6.61
N TYR A 311 -2.67 -7.97 -5.86
CA TYR A 311 -3.99 -7.40 -6.05
C TYR A 311 -4.20 -6.19 -5.14
N PRO A 312 -4.80 -5.09 -5.63
CA PRO A 312 -5.17 -3.96 -4.78
C PRO A 312 -6.17 -4.34 -3.70
N VAL A 313 -6.03 -3.73 -2.53
CA VAL A 313 -7.01 -3.81 -1.44
C VAL A 313 -7.68 -2.47 -1.21
N TYR A 314 -8.90 -2.49 -0.70
CA TYR A 314 -9.60 -1.26 -0.37
C TYR A 314 -10.51 -1.41 0.85
N VAL A 315 -10.74 -0.29 1.52
CA VAL A 315 -11.81 -0.11 2.49
C VAL A 315 -12.74 1.01 2.03
N GLN A 316 -14.01 0.90 2.40
CA GLN A 316 -14.96 2.00 2.26
C GLN A 316 -15.37 2.46 3.65
N ILE A 317 -15.34 3.77 3.82
CA ILE A 317 -15.85 4.47 4.98
C ILE A 317 -17.05 5.33 4.57
N SER A 318 -18.00 5.51 5.46
CA SER A 318 -19.19 6.33 5.19
C SER A 318 -19.44 7.33 6.30
N LYS A 319 -19.98 8.47 5.93
CA LYS A 319 -20.43 9.53 6.83
C LYS A 319 -21.88 9.86 6.53
N SER A 320 -22.73 9.92 7.56
CA SER A 320 -24.09 10.47 7.43
C SER A 320 -24.02 11.94 7.01
N ARG A 321 -24.98 12.38 6.22
CA ARG A 321 -25.11 13.80 5.86
C ARG A 321 -25.73 14.56 7.01
#